data_f0ce573b6711c264ef14c71a97169746
#
_entry.id   f0ce573b6711c264ef14c71a97169746
#
_cell.length_a   1.000
_cell.length_b   1.000
_cell.length_c   1.000
_cell.angle_alpha   90.00
_cell.angle_beta   90.00
_cell.angle_gamma   90.00
#
_symmetry.space_group_name_H-M   'P 1'
#
loop_
_entity.id
_entity.type
_entity.pdbx_description
1 polymer ?
#
loop_
_entity_poly.entity_id
_entity_poly.type
_entity_poly.pdbx_seq_one_letter_code
_entity_poly.pdbx_strand_id
1 'polypeptide(L)' 'TKNVVIKYNGEEKTISQWADELGINRNTLSNRIKRGWSVERAFETR' A
#
# COMPACT_ATOMS: atom_id res chain seq x y z
N THR A 1 8.70 -9.24 14.27
CA THR A 1 8.57 -8.83 12.89
C THR A 1 7.39 -7.92 12.70
N LYS A 2 7.60 -6.80 12.10
CA LYS A 2 6.54 -5.84 11.92
C LYS A 2 6.05 -5.86 10.49
N ASN A 3 4.83 -6.29 10.33
CA ASN A 3 4.18 -6.25 9.03
C ASN A 3 3.25 -5.05 9.01
N VAL A 4 3.37 -4.25 7.97
CA VAL A 4 2.48 -3.12 7.80
C VAL A 4 1.21 -3.63 7.13
N VAL A 5 0.13 -3.56 7.86
CA VAL A 5 -1.17 -3.97 7.34
C VAL A 5 -1.96 -2.71 7.02
N ILE A 6 -2.50 -2.66 5.82
CA ILE A 6 -3.27 -1.52 5.35
C ILE A 6 -4.71 -1.95 5.13
N LYS A 7 -5.62 -1.22 5.74
CA LYS A 7 -7.04 -1.48 5.55
C LYS A 7 -7.56 -0.54 4.47
N TYR A 8 -8.08 -1.12 3.40
CA TYR A 8 -8.60 -0.34 2.29
C TYR A 8 -9.80 -1.07 1.69
N ASN A 9 -10.85 -0.32 1.46
CA ASN A 9 -12.06 -0.86 0.82
C ASN A 9 -12.63 -2.06 1.59
N GLY A 10 -12.49 -2.05 2.91
CA GLY A 10 -13.00 -3.11 3.76
C GLY A 10 -12.13 -4.34 3.84
N GLU A 11 -10.95 -4.30 3.27
CA GLU A 11 -10.02 -5.42 3.30
C GLU A 11 -8.73 -5.03 3.96
N GLU A 12 -8.17 -5.96 4.72
CA GLU A 12 -6.89 -5.75 5.38
C GLU A 12 -5.86 -6.66 4.75
N LYS A 13 -4.82 -6.07 4.18
CA LYS A 13 -3.73 -6.82 3.55
C LYS A 13 -2.41 -6.13 3.85
N THR A 14 -1.34 -6.91 3.78
CA THR A 14 -0.01 -6.32 3.95
C THR A 14 0.31 -5.47 2.74
N ILE A 15 1.28 -4.57 2.94
CA ILE A 15 1.69 -3.68 1.86
C ILE A 15 2.18 -4.48 0.65
N SER A 16 2.81 -5.62 0.92
CA SER A 16 3.30 -6.50 -0.13
C SER A 16 2.15 -7.06 -0.95
N GLN A 17 1.10 -7.48 -0.28
CA GLN A 17 -0.08 -8.01 -0.96
C GLN A 17 -0.79 -6.94 -1.77
N TRP A 18 -0.92 -5.75 -1.21
CA TRP A 18 -1.56 -4.65 -1.94
C TRP A 18 -0.76 -4.27 -3.17
N ALA A 19 0.56 -4.22 -3.04
CA ALA A 19 1.41 -3.89 -4.18
C ALA A 19 1.26 -4.91 -5.30
N ASP A 20 1.19 -6.17 -4.92
CA ASP A 20 1.03 -7.24 -5.90
C ASP A 20 -0.31 -7.14 -6.62
N GLU A 21 -1.37 -6.90 -5.87
CA GLU A 21 -2.70 -6.80 -6.45
C GLU A 21 -2.83 -5.58 -7.37
N LEU A 22 -2.20 -4.47 -6.98
CA LEU A 22 -2.28 -3.24 -7.74
C LEU A 22 -1.28 -3.17 -8.89
N GLY A 23 -0.35 -4.10 -8.92
CA GLY A 23 0.69 -4.09 -9.93
C GLY A 23 1.71 -2.99 -9.72
N ILE A 24 1.91 -2.59 -8.48
CA ILE A 24 2.85 -1.54 -8.11
C ILE A 24 4.01 -2.16 -7.37
N ASN A 25 5.20 -1.58 -7.57
CA ASN A 25 6.38 -2.04 -6.84
C ASN A 25 6.16 -1.80 -5.34
N ARG A 26 6.49 -2.81 -4.53
CA ARG A 26 6.32 -2.71 -3.10
C ARG A 26 7.07 -1.53 -2.51
N ASN A 27 8.30 -1.31 -2.98
CA ASN A 27 9.08 -0.18 -2.48
C ASN A 27 8.42 1.15 -2.80
N THR A 28 7.88 1.26 -4.01
CA THR A 28 7.18 2.47 -4.41
C THR A 28 5.99 2.73 -3.52
N LEU A 29 5.20 1.71 -3.28
CA LEU A 29 4.02 1.85 -2.43
C LEU A 29 4.42 2.21 -1.00
N SER A 30 5.44 1.55 -0.49
CA SER A 30 5.93 1.83 0.85
C SER A 30 6.41 3.28 0.97
N ASN A 31 7.12 3.77 -0.04
CA ASN A 31 7.61 5.15 -0.03
C ASN A 31 6.46 6.15 -0.04
N ARG A 32 5.42 5.87 -0.79
CA ARG A 32 4.27 6.75 -0.83
C ARG A 32 3.62 6.86 0.54
N ILE A 33 3.48 5.74 1.21
CA ILE A 33 2.89 5.72 2.55
C ILE A 33 3.77 6.49 3.52
N LYS A 34 5.08 6.31 3.43
CA LYS A 34 6.02 7.00 4.30
C LYS A 34 5.97 8.51 4.12
N ARG A 35 5.70 8.95 2.90
CA ARG A 35 5.65 10.37 2.59
C ARG A 35 4.38 11.04 3.08
N GLY A 36 3.47 10.26 3.63
CA GLY A 36 2.24 10.80 4.17
C GLY A 36 1.08 10.78 3.20
N TRP A 37 1.22 10.05 2.11
CA TRP A 37 0.11 9.92 1.17
C TRP A 37 -1.03 9.15 1.83
N SER A 38 -2.24 9.51 1.52
CA SER A 38 -3.37 8.73 1.98
C SER A 38 -3.36 7.39 1.25
N VAL A 39 -3.97 6.39 1.88
CA VAL A 39 -4.00 5.05 1.31
C VAL A 39 -4.64 5.06 -0.06
N GLU A 40 -5.76 5.77 -0.19
CA GLU A 40 -6.46 5.82 -1.47
C GLU A 40 -5.57 6.41 -2.56
N ARG A 41 -4.91 7.51 -2.23
CA ARG A 41 -4.06 8.19 -3.20
C ARG A 41 -2.88 7.31 -3.59
N ALA A 42 -2.27 6.67 -2.61
CA ALA A 42 -1.11 5.81 -2.86
C ALA A 42 -1.48 4.63 -3.75
N PHE A 43 -2.68 4.12 -3.59
CA PHE A 43 -3.13 2.96 -4.34
C PHE A 43 -3.60 3.33 -5.75
N GLU A 44 -4.22 4.49 -5.91
CA GLU A 44 -4.77 4.89 -7.19
C GLU A 44 -3.73 5.46 -8.14
N THR A 45 -2.65 6.00 -7.63
CA THR A 45 -1.59 6.55 -8.46
C THR A 45 -0.65 5.43 -8.90
N ARG A 46 -0.43 5.33 -10.17
CA ARG A 46 0.45 4.31 -10.74
C ARG A 46 1.72 4.87 -11.30
#